data_c8ffb28acb3a2da6851fd774d9d2fdbe
#
_entry.id   c8ffb28acb3a2da6851fd774d9d2fdbe
#
_cell.length_a   1.000
_cell.length_b   1.000
_cell.length_c   1.000
_cell.angle_alpha   90.00
_cell.angle_beta   90.00
_cell.angle_gamma   90.00
#
_symmetry.space_group_name_H-M   'P 1'
#
loop_
_entity.id
_entity.type
_entity.pdbx_description
1 polymer ?
#
loop_
_entity_poly.entity_id
_entity_poly.type
_entity_poly.pdbx_seq_one_letter_code
_entity_poly.pdbx_strand_id
1 'polypeptide(L)'
;MEIKNSLQKEHNMHKHIKISIVAILGFLQIGLAQDDKKDLGTETVTVVKAYAPTISDAFKVKSIPTLNDSIVLQKKPITYSIFSVPVASTFTPSKGKASGVKKTPPEKIYNSYASVGLGNFNNALADFYTSSALNRDERLDISVNHHSSRGEIDGTALDNIFYNTKVDANYSKRDRDISWGANIGAQHQLYNWYGIPNGYYTEEVVNGIDEKQNYFNAFAGGFVEVEDSFFKSASILYRRFWDATKSGENRAVLKPAFEFPLGDELLTLKAKVDYLGGKFKNGQVGNDTNVPGMDYSHLQLGLNPNITILGDDLSLNLGVNLVYGTDLENSEGNFYIYPTITASYRLLDEVAIAYGGVEGELKQNSFYGFVEENPYVSPTLDIQPTDQQYDAYIGLKGQLLPNLSYNIKGSYMAENRKPLFLLNPENTSRTDEKGYYYGNSFQVFYDDVKTLGIFGELNVDVNRNFSLGINAQVYDYDTETDNPAWNLPGLTASTFMDYQIGEKWFIGANLFYVGERDDLYTVASPGTLPEDYSMEAVTLKSYFDANAHIGYRVNEQL
;
A
#
# COMPACT_ATOMS: atom_id res chain seq x y z
N MET A 1 -19.12 30.12 -29.39
CA MET A 1 -20.35 29.27 -29.39
C MET A 1 -20.02 27.82 -28.97
N GLU A 2 -18.76 27.40 -29.06
CA GLU A 2 -18.28 26.07 -28.65
C GLU A 2 -18.09 25.91 -27.14
N ILE A 3 -17.64 26.95 -26.44
CA ILE A 3 -17.43 26.91 -24.97
C ILE A 3 -18.75 26.68 -24.19
N LYS A 4 -19.87 27.16 -24.70
CA LYS A 4 -21.18 26.92 -24.09
C LYS A 4 -21.66 25.46 -24.23
N ASN A 5 -21.18 24.75 -25.24
CA ASN A 5 -21.56 23.34 -25.48
C ASN A 5 -20.73 22.37 -24.63
N SER A 6 -19.48 22.70 -24.24
CA SER A 6 -18.66 21.88 -23.37
C SER A 6 -19.17 21.93 -21.92
N LEU A 7 -19.44 23.10 -21.41
CA LEU A 7 -19.99 23.29 -20.05
C LEU A 7 -21.39 22.64 -19.87
N GLN A 8 -22.17 22.58 -20.96
CA GLN A 8 -23.48 21.92 -20.91
C GLN A 8 -23.38 20.39 -20.96
N LYS A 9 -22.29 19.86 -21.52
CA LYS A 9 -21.98 18.43 -21.57
C LYS A 9 -21.47 17.91 -20.22
N GLU A 10 -20.60 18.68 -19.55
CA GLU A 10 -20.12 18.38 -18.19
C GLU A 10 -21.26 18.44 -17.16
N HIS A 11 -22.08 19.48 -17.20
CA HIS A 11 -23.22 19.60 -16.28
C HIS A 11 -24.23 18.45 -16.43
N ASN A 12 -24.38 17.89 -17.63
CA ASN A 12 -25.23 16.72 -17.85
C ASN A 12 -24.57 15.42 -17.35
N MET A 13 -23.25 15.27 -17.45
CA MET A 13 -22.51 14.10 -16.94
C MET A 13 -22.60 14.00 -15.42
N HIS A 14 -22.39 15.10 -14.70
CA HIS A 14 -22.55 15.16 -13.24
C HIS A 14 -24.00 14.90 -12.79
N LYS A 15 -24.98 15.25 -13.59
CA LYS A 15 -26.39 14.94 -13.32
C LYS A 15 -26.67 13.44 -13.44
N HIS A 16 -26.10 12.77 -14.44
CA HIS A 16 -26.29 11.33 -14.62
C HIS A 16 -25.58 10.50 -13.54
N ILE A 17 -24.39 10.91 -13.09
CA ILE A 17 -23.67 10.26 -11.98
C ILE A 17 -24.46 10.42 -10.66
N LYS A 18 -24.96 11.61 -10.35
CA LYS A 18 -25.79 11.84 -9.16
C LYS A 18 -27.10 11.04 -9.18
N ILE A 19 -27.72 10.90 -10.34
CA ILE A 19 -28.94 10.09 -10.51
C ILE A 19 -28.63 8.59 -10.36
N SER A 20 -27.48 8.12 -10.85
CA SER A 20 -27.06 6.71 -10.72
C SER A 20 -26.76 6.34 -9.27
N ILE A 21 -26.12 7.23 -8.49
CA ILE A 21 -25.82 7.01 -7.07
C ILE A 21 -27.12 6.99 -6.24
N VAL A 22 -28.07 7.87 -6.53
CA VAL A 22 -29.38 7.89 -5.89
C VAL A 22 -30.21 6.64 -6.25
N ALA A 23 -30.08 6.13 -7.48
CA ALA A 23 -30.73 4.89 -7.89
C ALA A 23 -30.16 3.66 -7.17
N ILE A 24 -28.83 3.60 -6.95
CA ILE A 24 -28.17 2.51 -6.21
C ILE A 24 -28.57 2.55 -4.73
N LEU A 25 -28.63 3.74 -4.12
CA LEU A 25 -29.12 3.91 -2.74
C LEU A 25 -30.62 3.62 -2.60
N GLY A 26 -31.41 3.87 -3.64
CA GLY A 26 -32.85 3.53 -3.70
C GLY A 26 -33.12 2.01 -3.78
N PHE A 27 -32.25 1.26 -4.46
CA PHE A 27 -32.36 -0.20 -4.52
C PHE A 27 -32.04 -0.89 -3.18
N LEU A 28 -31.19 -0.30 -2.34
CA LEU A 28 -30.89 -0.80 -0.99
C LEU A 28 -32.05 -0.63 -0.01
N GLN A 29 -32.99 0.28 -0.28
CA GLN A 29 -34.17 0.47 0.58
C GLN A 29 -35.36 -0.44 0.25
N ILE A 30 -35.39 -1.04 -0.94
CA ILE A 30 -36.50 -1.92 -1.35
C ILE A 30 -36.36 -3.34 -0.78
N GLY A 31 -35.17 -3.72 -0.28
CA GLY A 31 -34.92 -5.02 0.35
C GLY A 31 -35.41 -5.17 1.79
N LEU A 32 -35.89 -4.11 2.45
CA LEU A 32 -36.27 -4.15 3.87
C LEU A 32 -37.79 -4.05 4.15
N ALA A 33 -38.63 -4.12 3.11
CA ALA A 33 -40.06 -3.99 3.26
C ALA A 33 -40.81 -5.12 2.57
N GLN A 34 -40.67 -6.35 3.06
CA GLN A 34 -41.67 -7.40 2.83
C GLN A 34 -41.65 -8.42 3.97
N ASP A 35 -42.38 -8.11 4.99
CA ASP A 35 -42.89 -9.06 5.98
C ASP A 35 -44.35 -9.37 5.59
N ASP A 36 -44.57 -10.46 4.89
CA ASP A 36 -45.89 -11.03 4.70
C ASP A 36 -45.85 -12.54 4.87
N LYS A 37 -46.35 -12.97 6.01
CA LYS A 37 -46.61 -14.38 6.34
C LYS A 37 -47.52 -15.02 5.30
N LYS A 38 -47.00 -15.99 4.58
CA LYS A 38 -47.81 -17.03 3.92
C LYS A 38 -47.25 -18.39 4.29
N ASP A 39 -48.06 -19.07 5.09
CA ASP A 39 -47.92 -20.48 5.46
C ASP A 39 -47.93 -21.36 4.20
N LEU A 40 -46.82 -22.01 3.91
CA LEU A 40 -46.68 -22.99 2.84
C LEU A 40 -46.08 -24.26 3.42
N GLY A 41 -46.81 -25.32 3.25
CA GLY A 41 -46.67 -26.67 3.77
C GLY A 41 -45.24 -27.23 3.82
N THR A 42 -45.03 -27.98 4.85
CA THR A 42 -43.83 -28.73 5.16
C THR A 42 -43.44 -29.69 4.03
N GLU A 43 -42.43 -29.31 3.22
CA GLU A 43 -41.61 -30.29 2.50
C GLU A 43 -40.32 -30.52 3.29
N THR A 44 -40.14 -31.73 3.77
CA THR A 44 -38.90 -32.16 4.44
C THR A 44 -37.81 -32.39 3.40
N VAL A 45 -36.92 -31.42 3.25
CA VAL A 45 -35.66 -31.62 2.53
C VAL A 45 -34.64 -32.22 3.48
N THR A 46 -34.33 -33.50 3.28
CA THR A 46 -33.26 -34.16 4.03
C THR A 46 -31.91 -33.72 3.47
N VAL A 47 -31.30 -32.71 4.09
CA VAL A 47 -29.91 -32.34 3.79
C VAL A 47 -29.00 -33.30 4.54
N VAL A 48 -28.40 -34.24 3.84
CA VAL A 48 -27.33 -35.08 4.40
C VAL A 48 -26.04 -34.27 4.39
N LYS A 49 -25.74 -33.59 5.49
CA LYS A 49 -24.44 -32.99 5.72
C LYS A 49 -23.47 -34.07 6.15
N ALA A 50 -22.37 -34.28 5.42
CA ALA A 50 -21.32 -35.19 5.85
C ALA A 50 -20.74 -34.67 7.18
N TYR A 51 -21.02 -35.35 8.26
CA TYR A 51 -20.53 -35.06 9.60
C TYR A 51 -19.13 -35.63 9.76
N ALA A 52 -18.15 -34.78 10.00
CA ALA A 52 -16.81 -35.17 10.42
C ALA A 52 -16.69 -34.89 11.93
N PRO A 53 -16.77 -35.92 12.80
CA PRO A 53 -16.69 -35.70 14.24
C PRO A 53 -15.28 -35.30 14.65
N THR A 54 -15.17 -34.18 15.37
CA THR A 54 -13.97 -33.79 16.10
C THR A 54 -14.01 -34.33 17.53
N ILE A 55 -12.85 -34.49 18.17
CA ILE A 55 -12.73 -35.04 19.54
C ILE A 55 -13.46 -34.15 20.57
N SER A 56 -13.72 -32.88 20.26
CA SER A 56 -14.46 -31.95 21.12
C SER A 56 -15.97 -32.23 21.21
N ASP A 57 -16.52 -33.01 20.26
CA ASP A 57 -17.97 -33.28 20.20
C ASP A 57 -18.40 -34.51 20.99
N ALA A 58 -17.47 -35.19 21.66
CA ALA A 58 -17.74 -36.39 22.48
C ALA A 58 -18.07 -35.99 23.93
N PHE A 59 -19.28 -35.51 24.16
CA PHE A 59 -19.81 -35.35 25.53
C PHE A 59 -20.53 -36.65 25.98
N LYS A 60 -20.12 -37.15 27.14
CA LYS A 60 -20.81 -38.27 27.79
C LYS A 60 -22.14 -37.78 28.33
N VAL A 61 -23.24 -38.10 27.64
CA VAL A 61 -24.59 -37.80 28.10
C VAL A 61 -24.90 -38.63 29.34
N LYS A 62 -24.95 -37.99 30.50
CA LYS A 62 -25.42 -38.58 31.75
C LYS A 62 -26.92 -38.29 31.93
N SER A 63 -27.76 -38.85 31.09
CA SER A 63 -29.19 -38.90 31.33
C SER A 63 -29.60 -40.35 31.54
N ILE A 64 -30.12 -40.67 32.71
CA ILE A 64 -30.75 -41.94 32.99
C ILE A 64 -32.19 -41.80 32.49
N PRO A 65 -32.62 -42.54 31.47
CA PRO A 65 -34.01 -42.51 31.05
C PRO A 65 -34.88 -43.16 32.13
N THR A 66 -35.85 -42.46 32.66
CA THR A 66 -36.92 -43.01 33.49
C THR A 66 -37.93 -43.66 32.59
N LEU A 67 -37.83 -45.00 32.48
CA LEU A 67 -38.83 -45.81 31.81
C LEU A 67 -39.96 -46.11 32.80
N ASN A 68 -41.09 -45.42 32.65
CA ASN A 68 -42.37 -45.83 33.21
C ASN A 68 -43.02 -46.82 32.25
N ASP A 69 -42.59 -48.05 32.26
CA ASP A 69 -43.26 -49.12 31.52
C ASP A 69 -43.89 -50.12 32.49
N SER A 70 -45.20 -50.07 32.59
CA SER A 70 -46.04 -50.95 33.44
C SER A 70 -46.60 -52.14 32.68
N ILE A 71 -45.92 -52.61 31.67
CA ILE A 71 -46.30 -53.82 30.95
C ILE A 71 -45.36 -55.00 31.38
N VAL A 72 -45.81 -55.82 32.26
CA VAL A 72 -45.15 -57.09 32.63
C VAL A 72 -45.33 -58.10 31.50
N LEU A 73 -44.40 -58.13 30.56
CA LEU A 73 -44.31 -59.23 29.60
C LEU A 73 -43.62 -60.41 30.22
N GLN A 74 -44.36 -61.56 30.41
CA GLN A 74 -43.77 -62.80 30.81
C GLN A 74 -42.71 -63.24 29.78
N LYS A 75 -41.45 -63.31 30.22
CA LYS A 75 -40.37 -63.86 29.39
C LYS A 75 -40.57 -65.34 29.16
N LYS A 76 -40.81 -65.78 27.93
CA LYS A 76 -40.69 -67.16 27.51
C LYS A 76 -39.22 -67.58 27.65
N PRO A 77 -38.91 -68.71 28.33
CA PRO A 77 -37.57 -69.24 28.39
C PRO A 77 -37.16 -69.73 27.00
N ILE A 78 -36.24 -69.07 26.34
CA ILE A 78 -35.63 -69.56 25.11
C ILE A 78 -34.35 -70.27 25.50
N THR A 79 -34.33 -71.55 25.32
CA THR A 79 -33.14 -72.38 25.55
C THR A 79 -32.30 -72.36 24.27
N TYR A 80 -31.16 -71.75 24.33
CA TYR A 80 -30.20 -71.81 23.24
C TYR A 80 -29.29 -73.02 23.43
N SER A 81 -29.25 -73.89 22.46
CA SER A 81 -28.20 -74.92 22.39
C SER A 81 -27.07 -74.33 21.51
N ILE A 82 -25.97 -74.03 22.12
CA ILE A 82 -24.78 -73.58 21.38
C ILE A 82 -24.04 -74.81 20.91
N PHE A 83 -24.17 -75.18 19.64
CA PHE A 83 -23.29 -76.17 19.02
C PHE A 83 -21.93 -75.44 18.73
N SER A 84 -20.94 -75.74 19.54
CA SER A 84 -19.57 -75.36 19.28
C SER A 84 -19.01 -76.28 18.19
N VAL A 85 -19.03 -75.80 16.95
CA VAL A 85 -18.25 -76.40 15.87
C VAL A 85 -16.91 -75.74 15.88
N PRO A 86 -15.79 -76.41 16.15
CA PRO A 86 -14.50 -75.83 16.03
C PRO A 86 -14.17 -75.61 14.53
N VAL A 87 -14.47 -74.46 14.01
CA VAL A 87 -14.00 -74.05 12.69
C VAL A 87 -12.58 -73.63 12.86
N ALA A 88 -11.62 -74.40 12.44
CA ALA A 88 -10.26 -73.99 12.31
C ALA A 88 -10.20 -72.89 11.21
N SER A 89 -10.16 -71.66 11.62
CA SER A 89 -9.93 -70.54 10.69
C SER A 89 -8.53 -70.64 10.12
N THR A 90 -8.43 -71.09 8.88
CA THR A 90 -7.15 -71.04 8.11
C THR A 90 -6.80 -69.69 7.62
N PHE A 91 -7.57 -68.66 7.98
CA PHE A 91 -7.25 -67.27 7.66
C PHE A 91 -6.36 -66.67 8.78
N THR A 92 -5.05 -66.64 8.54
CA THR A 92 -4.17 -65.72 9.26
C THR A 92 -4.52 -64.31 8.81
N PRO A 93 -4.98 -63.42 9.72
CA PRO A 93 -5.19 -62.04 9.33
C PRO A 93 -3.83 -61.47 8.87
N SER A 94 -3.75 -61.08 7.60
CA SER A 94 -2.61 -60.35 7.11
C SER A 94 -2.52 -59.04 7.92
N LYS A 95 -1.50 -58.90 8.75
CA LYS A 95 -1.19 -57.61 9.36
C LYS A 95 -1.06 -56.60 8.23
N GLY A 96 -2.00 -55.67 8.15
CA GLY A 96 -1.89 -54.56 7.23
C GLY A 96 -0.52 -53.89 7.44
N LYS A 97 0.31 -53.88 6.43
CA LYS A 97 1.50 -53.06 6.45
C LYS A 97 1.01 -51.62 6.48
N ALA A 98 1.29 -50.89 7.57
CA ALA A 98 1.11 -49.46 7.59
C ALA A 98 1.87 -48.89 6.41
N SER A 99 1.16 -48.33 5.44
CA SER A 99 1.73 -47.59 4.34
C SER A 99 2.36 -46.34 4.97
N GLY A 100 3.67 -46.35 5.14
CA GLY A 100 4.38 -45.16 5.59
C GLY A 100 4.16 -44.07 4.57
N VAL A 101 3.48 -43.01 4.98
CA VAL A 101 3.45 -41.78 4.19
C VAL A 101 4.90 -41.34 4.04
N LYS A 102 5.44 -41.37 2.82
CA LYS A 102 6.73 -40.76 2.53
C LYS A 102 6.59 -39.28 2.88
N LYS A 103 7.21 -38.85 3.99
CA LYS A 103 7.34 -37.43 4.28
C LYS A 103 8.11 -36.81 3.12
N THR A 104 7.51 -35.86 2.45
CA THR A 104 8.22 -35.02 1.48
C THR A 104 9.41 -34.41 2.19
N PRO A 105 10.63 -34.49 1.63
CA PRO A 105 11.78 -33.80 2.24
C PRO A 105 11.40 -32.33 2.45
N PRO A 106 11.77 -31.71 3.58
CA PRO A 106 11.53 -30.28 3.77
C PRO A 106 12.23 -29.52 2.63
N GLU A 107 11.55 -28.53 2.10
CA GLU A 107 12.12 -27.65 1.09
C GLU A 107 13.41 -27.03 1.62
N LYS A 108 14.43 -27.03 0.80
CA LYS A 108 15.72 -26.45 1.16
C LYS A 108 15.61 -24.93 1.07
N ILE A 109 15.61 -24.27 2.23
CA ILE A 109 15.59 -22.81 2.33
C ILE A 109 17.02 -22.31 2.22
N TYR A 110 17.28 -21.38 1.31
CA TYR A 110 18.55 -20.70 1.16
C TYR A 110 18.58 -19.41 1.96
N ASN A 111 19.66 -19.16 2.65
CA ASN A 111 19.83 -17.97 3.50
C ASN A 111 20.39 -16.77 2.73
N SER A 112 20.84 -16.98 1.51
CA SER A 112 21.43 -15.92 0.69
C SER A 112 20.88 -15.97 -0.73
N TYR A 113 20.70 -14.80 -1.30
CA TYR A 113 20.26 -14.59 -2.67
C TYR A 113 21.14 -13.54 -3.32
N ALA A 114 21.52 -13.75 -4.56
CA ALA A 114 22.20 -12.76 -5.37
C ALA A 114 21.62 -12.75 -6.78
N SER A 115 21.35 -11.57 -7.30
CA SER A 115 20.88 -11.34 -8.66
C SER A 115 21.73 -10.25 -9.32
N VAL A 116 22.09 -10.47 -10.58
CA VAL A 116 22.76 -9.45 -11.40
C VAL A 116 22.08 -9.43 -12.76
N GLY A 117 21.69 -8.25 -13.19
CA GLY A 117 21.08 -8.00 -14.49
C GLY A 117 21.77 -6.88 -15.25
N LEU A 118 21.87 -7.05 -16.57
CA LEU A 118 22.36 -6.02 -17.49
C LEU A 118 21.31 -5.86 -18.62
N GLY A 119 21.08 -4.65 -19.06
CA GLY A 119 20.08 -4.34 -20.08
C GLY A 119 20.54 -3.28 -21.08
N ASN A 120 19.62 -2.94 -21.99
CA ASN A 120 19.78 -1.80 -22.90
C ASN A 120 19.84 -0.49 -22.08
N PHE A 121 20.24 0.61 -22.69
CA PHE A 121 20.47 1.91 -22.04
C PHE A 121 21.47 1.83 -20.88
N ASN A 122 22.48 0.97 -21.00
CA ASN A 122 23.43 0.67 -19.93
C ASN A 122 22.76 0.39 -18.57
N ASN A 123 21.60 -0.23 -18.60
CA ASN A 123 20.88 -0.61 -17.40
C ASN A 123 21.65 -1.71 -16.66
N ALA A 124 21.85 -1.52 -15.35
CA ALA A 124 22.45 -2.50 -14.48
C ALA A 124 21.64 -2.64 -13.19
N LEU A 125 21.38 -3.89 -12.83
CA LEU A 125 20.72 -4.29 -11.60
C LEU A 125 21.62 -5.24 -10.83
N ALA A 126 21.76 -5.03 -9.53
CA ALA A 126 22.43 -5.96 -8.64
C ALA A 126 21.71 -6.00 -7.29
N ASP A 127 21.24 -7.17 -6.91
CA ASP A 127 20.62 -7.41 -5.62
C ASP A 127 21.39 -8.49 -4.88
N PHE A 128 21.69 -8.22 -3.63
CA PHE A 128 22.27 -9.17 -2.72
C PHE A 128 21.50 -9.13 -1.41
N TYR A 129 21.15 -10.30 -0.92
CA TYR A 129 20.54 -10.49 0.38
C TYR A 129 21.14 -11.69 1.08
N THR A 130 21.43 -11.55 2.36
CA THR A 130 21.85 -12.67 3.21
C THR A 130 21.22 -12.56 4.59
N SER A 131 20.80 -13.69 5.11
CA SER A 131 20.24 -13.84 6.44
C SER A 131 21.03 -14.90 7.18
N SER A 132 21.72 -14.49 8.24
CA SER A 132 22.55 -15.38 9.06
C SER A 132 21.97 -15.53 10.44
N ALA A 133 21.65 -16.76 10.84
CA ALA A 133 21.36 -17.07 12.23
C ALA A 133 22.69 -17.08 12.99
N LEU A 134 22.90 -16.06 13.84
CA LEU A 134 24.08 -15.97 14.70
C LEU A 134 23.97 -16.97 15.86
N ASN A 135 22.76 -17.11 16.38
CA ASN A 135 22.37 -18.07 17.40
C ASN A 135 20.96 -18.59 17.09
N ARG A 136 20.39 -19.40 17.99
CA ARG A 136 19.04 -19.93 17.86
C ARG A 136 17.98 -18.82 17.79
N ASP A 137 18.21 -17.75 18.54
CA ASP A 137 17.25 -16.67 18.78
C ASP A 137 17.72 -15.32 18.19
N GLU A 138 18.87 -15.32 17.51
CA GLU A 138 19.51 -14.13 16.94
C GLU A 138 19.73 -14.25 15.43
N ARG A 139 19.38 -13.21 14.70
CA ARG A 139 19.49 -13.13 13.24
C ARG A 139 20.11 -11.80 12.83
N LEU A 140 20.96 -11.88 11.81
CA LEU A 140 21.52 -10.73 11.11
C LEU A 140 21.17 -10.85 9.63
N ASP A 141 20.45 -9.86 9.13
CA ASP A 141 20.10 -9.73 7.72
C ASP A 141 20.87 -8.57 7.11
N ILE A 142 21.40 -8.75 5.93
CA ILE A 142 22.09 -7.70 5.16
C ILE A 142 21.52 -7.71 3.75
N SER A 143 21.17 -6.53 3.24
CA SER A 143 20.76 -6.34 1.86
C SER A 143 21.57 -5.24 1.18
N VAL A 144 21.83 -5.44 -0.10
CA VAL A 144 22.44 -4.45 -1.00
C VAL A 144 21.66 -4.47 -2.29
N ASN A 145 21.13 -3.31 -2.67
CA ASN A 145 20.39 -3.15 -3.92
C ASN A 145 21.05 -2.05 -4.73
N HIS A 146 21.24 -2.29 -6.01
CA HIS A 146 21.73 -1.29 -6.96
C HIS A 146 20.91 -1.36 -8.24
N HIS A 147 20.45 -0.21 -8.68
CA HIS A 147 19.80 -0.04 -9.98
C HIS A 147 20.32 1.23 -10.62
N SER A 148 20.78 1.14 -11.85
CA SER A 148 21.28 2.27 -12.61
C SER A 148 20.87 2.15 -14.07
N SER A 149 20.71 3.30 -14.72
CA SER A 149 20.54 3.39 -16.17
C SER A 149 21.21 4.66 -16.69
N ARG A 150 21.73 4.57 -17.90
CA ARG A 150 22.25 5.70 -18.65
C ARG A 150 21.72 5.57 -20.07
N GLY A 151 20.60 6.23 -20.32
CA GLY A 151 19.96 6.24 -21.62
C GLY A 151 19.82 7.65 -22.15
N GLU A 152 19.68 7.77 -23.46
CA GLU A 152 19.23 8.99 -24.09
C GLU A 152 17.70 8.88 -24.24
N ILE A 153 16.98 9.95 -23.90
CA ILE A 153 15.57 10.08 -24.20
C ILE A 153 15.46 10.97 -25.44
N ASP A 154 14.83 10.43 -26.48
CA ASP A 154 14.63 11.17 -27.72
C ASP A 154 13.91 12.49 -27.46
N GLY A 155 14.46 13.59 -28.01
CA GLY A 155 13.88 14.91 -27.88
C GLY A 155 14.37 15.74 -26.70
N THR A 156 15.26 15.21 -25.85
CA THR A 156 15.89 15.98 -24.74
C THR A 156 17.33 16.35 -25.06
N ALA A 157 17.76 17.52 -24.58
CA ALA A 157 19.10 18.04 -24.82
C ALA A 157 20.15 17.54 -23.80
N LEU A 158 19.72 17.00 -22.68
CA LEU A 158 20.57 16.53 -21.59
C LEU A 158 20.45 15.02 -21.40
N ASP A 159 21.52 14.40 -20.91
CA ASP A 159 21.57 12.95 -20.63
C ASP A 159 20.62 12.59 -19.47
N ASN A 160 19.86 11.51 -19.66
CA ASN A 160 19.12 10.88 -18.58
C ASN A 160 19.97 9.82 -17.91
N ILE A 161 20.48 10.13 -16.73
CA ILE A 161 21.29 9.21 -15.92
C ILE A 161 20.64 9.09 -14.55
N PHE A 162 20.48 7.85 -14.06
CA PHE A 162 20.17 7.64 -12.65
C PHE A 162 20.96 6.49 -12.05
N TYR A 163 21.29 6.62 -10.77
CA TYR A 163 21.76 5.56 -9.90
C TYR A 163 20.94 5.54 -8.63
N ASN A 164 20.63 4.37 -8.14
CA ASN A 164 20.05 4.18 -6.83
C ASN A 164 20.74 2.97 -6.18
N THR A 165 21.52 3.23 -5.14
CA THR A 165 22.23 2.19 -4.39
C THR A 165 21.83 2.27 -2.93
N LYS A 166 21.32 1.17 -2.39
CA LYS A 166 20.86 1.06 -1.02
C LYS A 166 21.54 -0.11 -0.31
N VAL A 167 21.98 0.11 0.93
CA VAL A 167 22.56 -0.89 1.80
C VAL A 167 21.83 -0.86 3.14
N ASP A 168 21.34 -2.00 3.60
CA ASP A 168 20.64 -2.15 4.86
C ASP A 168 21.24 -3.30 5.66
N ALA A 169 21.33 -3.13 6.97
CA ALA A 169 21.64 -4.19 7.92
C ALA A 169 20.61 -4.20 9.04
N ASN A 170 20.08 -5.36 9.36
CA ASN A 170 19.05 -5.54 10.35
C ASN A 170 19.47 -6.68 11.31
N TYR A 171 19.57 -6.37 12.59
CA TYR A 171 19.78 -7.35 13.65
C TYR A 171 18.50 -7.52 14.44
N SER A 172 18.12 -8.76 14.70
CA SER A 172 16.98 -9.10 15.53
C SER A 172 17.30 -10.20 16.51
N LYS A 173 16.76 -10.06 17.71
CA LYS A 173 16.81 -11.07 18.78
C LYS A 173 15.40 -11.33 19.31
N ARG A 174 15.06 -12.62 19.41
CA ARG A 174 13.78 -13.08 19.89
C ARG A 174 13.96 -13.99 21.09
N ASP A 175 13.73 -13.44 22.27
CA ASP A 175 13.62 -14.21 23.50
C ASP A 175 12.15 -14.61 23.73
N ARG A 176 11.88 -15.35 24.79
CA ARG A 176 10.55 -15.87 25.10
C ARG A 176 9.52 -14.74 25.32
N ASP A 177 9.90 -13.72 26.06
CA ASP A 177 9.00 -12.68 26.53
C ASP A 177 9.29 -11.31 25.89
N ILE A 178 10.45 -11.16 25.23
CA ILE A 178 10.90 -9.90 24.62
C ILE A 178 11.53 -10.20 23.26
N SER A 179 11.07 -9.50 22.24
CA SER A 179 11.71 -9.42 20.93
C SER A 179 12.20 -8.01 20.70
N TRP A 180 13.42 -7.85 20.20
CA TRP A 180 13.94 -6.55 19.85
C TRP A 180 14.87 -6.62 18.64
N GLY A 181 15.04 -5.51 17.98
CA GLY A 181 15.95 -5.41 16.86
C GLY A 181 16.42 -3.98 16.63
N ALA A 182 17.49 -3.89 15.86
CA ALA A 182 18.06 -2.64 15.39
C ALA A 182 18.36 -2.73 13.90
N ASN A 183 18.13 -1.65 13.19
CA ASN A 183 18.41 -1.55 11.77
C ASN A 183 19.17 -0.28 11.47
N ILE A 184 20.12 -0.38 10.55
CA ILE A 184 20.86 0.74 9.99
C ILE A 184 20.90 0.61 8.47
N GLY A 185 20.93 1.73 7.78
CA GLY A 185 21.09 1.71 6.33
C GLY A 185 21.52 3.04 5.78
N ALA A 186 21.96 2.97 4.54
CA ALA A 186 22.36 4.13 3.75
C ALA A 186 21.92 3.96 2.30
N GLN A 187 21.59 5.06 1.65
CA GLN A 187 21.17 5.10 0.25
C GLN A 187 21.85 6.29 -0.43
N HIS A 188 22.33 6.07 -1.64
CA HIS A 188 22.80 7.11 -2.54
C HIS A 188 22.01 7.03 -3.82
N GLN A 189 21.44 8.17 -4.21
CA GLN A 189 20.70 8.35 -5.45
C GLN A 189 21.33 9.47 -6.25
N LEU A 190 21.47 9.27 -7.56
CA LEU A 190 21.84 10.30 -8.52
C LEU A 190 20.76 10.34 -9.60
N TYR A 191 20.29 11.54 -9.92
CA TYR A 191 19.37 11.81 -11.01
C TYR A 191 19.83 13.06 -11.76
N ASN A 192 19.56 13.12 -13.06
CA ASN A 192 19.79 14.32 -13.86
C ASN A 192 18.47 15.06 -14.07
N TRP A 193 18.47 16.37 -13.91
CA TRP A 193 17.37 17.23 -14.36
C TRP A 193 17.43 17.39 -15.89
N TYR A 194 17.09 16.34 -16.63
CA TYR A 194 17.30 16.23 -18.08
C TYR A 194 16.18 16.86 -18.93
N GLY A 195 15.05 17.27 -18.35
CA GLY A 195 13.79 17.61 -19.02
C GLY A 195 13.81 18.89 -19.89
N ILE A 196 14.87 19.10 -20.66
CA ILE A 196 15.02 20.25 -21.57
C ILE A 196 14.85 19.78 -23.02
N PRO A 197 13.89 20.32 -23.79
CA PRO A 197 13.71 19.95 -25.18
C PRO A 197 14.91 20.32 -26.06
N ASN A 198 15.21 19.48 -27.05
CA ASN A 198 16.25 19.77 -28.04
C ASN A 198 15.97 21.07 -28.78
N GLY A 199 16.99 21.92 -28.88
CA GLY A 199 16.90 23.16 -29.61
C GLY A 199 16.17 24.31 -28.87
N TYR A 200 15.75 24.09 -27.64
CA TYR A 200 15.15 25.13 -26.79
C TYR A 200 16.21 26.18 -26.37
N TYR A 201 17.39 25.72 -25.99
CA TYR A 201 18.56 26.57 -25.71
C TYR A 201 19.66 26.38 -26.76
N THR A 202 20.62 27.33 -26.83
CA THR A 202 21.83 27.17 -27.63
C THR A 202 22.74 26.10 -27.03
N GLU A 203 23.59 25.47 -27.84
CA GLU A 203 24.56 24.47 -27.37
C GLU A 203 25.48 25.01 -26.28
N GLU A 204 25.83 26.30 -26.30
CA GLU A 204 26.66 26.94 -25.28
C GLU A 204 25.97 26.93 -23.91
N VAL A 205 24.67 27.21 -23.86
CA VAL A 205 23.88 27.18 -22.63
C VAL A 205 23.74 25.73 -22.16
N VAL A 206 23.37 24.81 -23.04
CA VAL A 206 23.17 23.37 -22.69
C VAL A 206 24.44 22.79 -22.10
N ASN A 207 25.61 23.07 -22.71
CA ASN A 207 26.91 22.58 -22.21
C ASN A 207 27.34 23.21 -20.88
N GLY A 208 26.72 24.31 -20.47
CA GLY A 208 26.98 24.97 -19.18
C GLY A 208 26.10 24.49 -18.04
N ILE A 209 25.07 23.68 -18.32
CA ILE A 209 24.11 23.21 -17.30
C ILE A 209 24.74 22.07 -16.49
N ASP A 210 24.78 22.21 -15.16
CA ASP A 210 25.08 21.09 -14.24
C ASP A 210 23.76 20.42 -13.84
N GLU A 211 23.36 19.43 -14.65
CA GLU A 211 22.09 18.71 -14.52
C GLU A 211 22.08 17.67 -13.39
N LYS A 212 23.22 17.42 -12.74
CA LYS A 212 23.38 16.32 -11.77
C LYS A 212 22.89 16.68 -10.39
N GLN A 213 22.00 15.86 -9.85
CA GLN A 213 21.60 15.92 -8.46
C GLN A 213 21.94 14.62 -7.74
N ASN A 214 22.55 14.75 -6.56
CA ASN A 214 22.86 13.63 -5.70
C ASN A 214 22.10 13.76 -4.39
N TYR A 215 21.44 12.67 -4.02
CA TYR A 215 20.76 12.53 -2.74
C TYR A 215 21.42 11.46 -1.90
N PHE A 216 21.49 11.72 -0.61
CA PHE A 216 22.06 10.81 0.38
C PHE A 216 21.06 10.63 1.52
N ASN A 217 20.82 9.40 1.90
CA ASN A 217 19.98 9.04 3.03
C ASN A 217 20.77 8.09 3.94
N ALA A 218 20.76 8.37 5.24
CA ALA A 218 21.27 7.48 6.26
C ALA A 218 20.23 7.38 7.36
N PHE A 219 19.98 6.16 7.85
CA PHE A 219 19.02 5.94 8.92
C PHE A 219 19.49 4.91 9.92
N ALA A 220 19.00 5.05 11.13
CA ALA A 220 19.13 4.08 12.20
C ALA A 220 17.79 3.95 12.91
N GLY A 221 17.39 2.73 13.21
CA GLY A 221 16.13 2.45 13.87
C GLY A 221 16.24 1.26 14.81
N GLY A 222 15.18 1.02 15.55
CA GLY A 222 15.06 -0.13 16.41
C GLY A 222 13.63 -0.34 16.86
N PHE A 223 13.34 -1.53 17.33
CA PHE A 223 12.05 -1.87 17.89
C PHE A 223 12.21 -2.79 19.11
N VAL A 224 11.23 -2.77 19.95
CA VAL A 224 11.05 -3.72 21.05
C VAL A 224 9.60 -4.11 21.13
N GLU A 225 9.34 -5.39 21.33
CA GLU A 225 8.02 -5.98 21.56
C GLU A 225 8.08 -6.81 22.84
N VAL A 226 7.07 -6.69 23.68
CA VAL A 226 7.00 -7.38 24.98
C VAL A 226 5.68 -8.14 25.06
N GLU A 227 5.77 -9.44 25.33
CA GLU A 227 4.60 -10.27 25.61
C GLU A 227 4.16 -10.09 27.09
N ASP A 228 2.93 -10.41 27.40
CA ASP A 228 2.37 -10.43 28.77
C ASP A 228 2.58 -9.14 29.61
N SER A 229 2.64 -7.98 28.95
CA SER A 229 2.83 -6.67 29.60
C SER A 229 1.78 -5.68 29.10
N PHE A 230 1.49 -4.64 29.90
CA PHE A 230 0.72 -3.48 29.43
C PHE A 230 1.47 -2.67 28.35
N PHE A 231 2.80 -2.67 28.40
CA PHE A 231 3.63 -2.12 27.33
C PHE A 231 3.84 -3.21 26.28
N LYS A 232 3.34 -3.00 25.07
CA LYS A 232 3.39 -4.00 23.99
C LYS A 232 4.57 -3.81 23.06
N SER A 233 4.79 -2.59 22.64
CA SER A 233 5.88 -2.32 21.70
C SER A 233 6.34 -0.87 21.74
N ALA A 234 7.53 -0.64 21.25
CA ALA A 234 7.98 0.68 20.81
C ALA A 234 8.88 0.53 19.58
N SER A 235 8.80 1.50 18.68
CA SER A 235 9.76 1.64 17.59
C SER A 235 10.32 3.05 17.56
N ILE A 236 11.59 3.16 17.20
CA ILE A 236 12.29 4.42 17.00
C ILE A 236 12.96 4.40 15.63
N LEU A 237 12.90 5.53 14.93
CA LEU A 237 13.60 5.75 13.66
C LEU A 237 14.21 7.14 13.69
N TYR A 238 15.48 7.22 13.37
CA TYR A 238 16.15 8.47 13.03
C TYR A 238 16.64 8.39 11.61
N ARG A 239 16.41 9.45 10.81
CA ARG A 239 16.85 9.59 9.42
C ARG A 239 17.52 10.93 9.21
N ARG A 240 18.66 10.92 8.54
CA ARG A 240 19.32 12.08 7.96
C ARG A 240 19.26 11.96 6.45
N PHE A 241 18.65 12.94 5.80
CA PHE A 241 18.60 13.09 4.34
C PHE A 241 19.30 14.40 3.95
N TRP A 242 20.09 14.38 2.87
CA TRP A 242 20.77 15.58 2.36
C TRP A 242 21.12 15.44 0.90
N ASP A 243 21.43 16.55 0.24
CA ASP A 243 21.76 16.61 -1.17
C ASP A 243 23.11 17.31 -1.46
N ALA A 244 23.52 17.34 -2.74
CA ALA A 244 24.72 18.02 -3.20
C ALA A 244 24.60 19.54 -3.14
N THR A 245 23.39 20.10 -3.11
CA THR A 245 23.13 21.54 -3.08
C THR A 245 23.18 22.16 -1.69
N LYS A 246 23.56 21.38 -0.67
CA LYS A 246 23.63 21.74 0.76
C LYS A 246 22.27 21.89 1.43
N SER A 247 21.23 21.29 0.88
CA SER A 247 19.94 21.10 1.54
C SER A 247 19.98 19.83 2.38
N GLY A 248 19.13 19.78 3.39
CA GLY A 248 19.09 18.57 4.21
C GLY A 248 18.04 18.61 5.30
N GLU A 249 17.67 17.41 5.75
CA GLU A 249 16.56 17.14 6.65
C GLU A 249 16.95 16.09 7.70
N ASN A 250 16.45 16.25 8.91
CA ASN A 250 16.50 15.24 9.97
C ASN A 250 15.08 14.89 10.37
N ARG A 251 14.77 13.61 10.52
CA ARG A 251 13.50 13.14 11.05
C ARG A 251 13.74 12.13 12.17
N ALA A 252 13.02 12.28 13.25
CA ALA A 252 13.01 11.33 14.37
C ALA A 252 11.57 10.94 14.68
N VAL A 253 11.27 9.65 14.68
CA VAL A 253 9.94 9.11 14.95
C VAL A 253 10.01 8.09 16.06
N LEU A 254 9.18 8.27 17.10
CA LEU A 254 9.00 7.32 18.19
C LEU A 254 7.53 6.89 18.27
N LYS A 255 7.27 5.58 18.31
CA LYS A 255 5.91 5.02 18.34
C LYS A 255 5.80 3.94 19.44
N PRO A 256 5.47 4.28 20.68
CA PRO A 256 5.13 3.30 21.70
C PRO A 256 3.65 2.87 21.59
N ALA A 257 3.37 1.63 21.97
CA ALA A 257 2.04 1.07 22.06
C ALA A 257 1.81 0.37 23.40
N PHE A 258 0.63 0.55 23.97
CA PHE A 258 0.20 0.00 25.24
C PHE A 258 -1.16 -0.69 25.08
N GLU A 259 -1.40 -1.73 25.86
CA GLU A 259 -2.69 -2.41 25.92
C GLU A 259 -3.15 -2.53 27.37
N PHE A 260 -4.42 -2.25 27.57
CA PHE A 260 -5.07 -2.31 28.87
C PHE A 260 -6.36 -3.12 28.76
N PRO A 261 -6.63 -4.04 29.68
CA PRO A 261 -7.91 -4.74 29.71
C PRO A 261 -9.04 -3.76 30.08
N LEU A 262 -10.12 -3.79 29.30
CA LEU A 262 -11.34 -3.00 29.51
C LEU A 262 -12.56 -3.92 29.43
N GLY A 263 -12.91 -4.59 30.53
CA GLY A 263 -13.91 -5.64 30.54
C GLY A 263 -13.43 -6.86 29.77
N ASP A 264 -14.21 -7.28 28.79
CA ASP A 264 -13.88 -8.41 27.89
C ASP A 264 -13.06 -7.99 26.67
N GLU A 265 -12.84 -6.68 26.48
CA GLU A 265 -12.14 -6.10 25.35
C GLU A 265 -10.76 -5.54 25.74
N LEU A 266 -9.93 -5.25 24.75
CA LEU A 266 -8.63 -4.62 24.92
C LEU A 266 -8.65 -3.18 24.40
N LEU A 267 -8.31 -2.25 25.29
CA LEU A 267 -8.01 -0.88 24.91
C LEU A 267 -6.55 -0.79 24.48
N THR A 268 -6.30 -0.54 23.21
CA THR A 268 -4.96 -0.26 22.69
C THR A 268 -4.74 1.25 22.65
N LEU A 269 -3.65 1.72 23.24
CA LEU A 269 -3.21 3.12 23.21
C LEU A 269 -1.89 3.21 22.42
N LYS A 270 -1.93 3.76 21.22
CA LYS A 270 -0.73 4.05 20.43
C LYS A 270 -0.37 5.53 20.59
N ALA A 271 0.90 5.82 20.84
CA ALA A 271 1.40 7.18 20.81
C ALA A 271 2.40 7.37 19.67
N LYS A 272 2.55 8.60 19.21
CA LYS A 272 3.50 8.99 18.16
C LYS A 272 4.15 10.30 18.54
N VAL A 273 5.47 10.35 18.44
CA VAL A 273 6.25 11.59 18.41
C VAL A 273 7.00 11.61 17.10
N ASP A 274 6.77 12.61 16.26
CA ASP A 274 7.38 12.74 14.94
C ASP A 274 7.95 14.15 14.80
N TYR A 275 9.25 14.24 14.86
CA TYR A 275 10.01 15.48 14.66
C TYR A 275 10.63 15.47 13.28
N LEU A 276 10.44 16.55 12.54
CA LEU A 276 11.05 16.84 11.26
C LEU A 276 11.66 18.21 11.31
N GLY A 277 12.92 18.35 10.91
CA GLY A 277 13.56 19.65 10.77
C GLY A 277 14.60 19.64 9.65
N GLY A 278 14.57 20.65 8.81
CA GLY A 278 15.44 20.73 7.65
C GLY A 278 15.63 22.14 7.15
N LYS A 279 16.42 22.25 6.11
CA LYS A 279 16.67 23.53 5.42
C LYS A 279 17.00 23.35 3.96
N PHE A 280 16.56 24.30 3.16
CA PHE A 280 16.99 24.52 1.80
C PHE A 280 17.91 25.74 1.78
N LYS A 281 19.03 25.64 1.06
CA LYS A 281 19.98 26.74 0.96
C LYS A 281 19.45 27.90 0.09
N ASN A 282 18.66 27.56 -0.92
CA ASN A 282 18.11 28.50 -1.89
C ASN A 282 16.59 28.62 -1.71
N GLY A 283 16.04 29.79 -2.02
CA GLY A 283 14.58 29.98 -2.05
C GLY A 283 13.95 29.42 -3.31
N GLN A 284 12.61 29.55 -3.41
CA GLN A 284 11.82 28.97 -4.51
C GLN A 284 12.28 29.45 -5.90
N VAL A 285 12.18 28.52 -6.88
CA VAL A 285 12.44 28.82 -8.29
C VAL A 285 11.35 29.77 -8.83
N GLY A 286 11.75 30.73 -9.67
CA GLY A 286 10.85 31.73 -10.26
C GLY A 286 10.61 32.98 -9.41
N ASN A 287 11.00 32.99 -8.14
CA ASN A 287 11.03 34.16 -7.30
C ASN A 287 12.38 34.92 -7.46
N ASP A 288 12.39 36.16 -7.04
CA ASP A 288 13.57 37.03 -7.15
C ASP A 288 14.83 36.32 -6.59
N THR A 289 15.97 36.46 -7.27
CA THR A 289 17.23 35.74 -6.99
C THR A 289 17.82 35.96 -5.58
N ASN A 290 17.20 36.83 -4.79
CA ASN A 290 17.59 37.14 -3.41
C ASN A 290 16.70 36.50 -2.35
N VAL A 291 15.82 35.56 -2.69
CA VAL A 291 15.04 34.86 -1.67
C VAL A 291 16.00 33.99 -0.85
N PRO A 292 16.14 34.25 0.46
CA PRO A 292 17.01 33.46 1.33
C PRO A 292 16.53 32.02 1.38
N GLY A 293 17.45 31.11 1.71
CA GLY A 293 17.10 29.72 1.98
C GLY A 293 16.03 29.62 3.04
N MET A 294 15.30 28.52 3.02
CA MET A 294 14.16 28.28 3.89
C MET A 294 14.49 27.20 4.91
N ASP A 295 14.32 27.53 6.17
CA ASP A 295 14.35 26.56 7.26
C ASP A 295 12.91 26.13 7.58
N TYR A 296 12.72 24.86 7.95
CA TYR A 296 11.43 24.31 8.36
C TYR A 296 11.61 23.34 9.50
N SER A 297 10.66 23.33 10.42
CA SER A 297 10.72 22.43 11.56
C SER A 297 9.32 22.16 12.11
N HIS A 298 8.93 20.87 12.12
CA HIS A 298 7.61 20.42 12.54
C HIS A 298 7.72 19.35 13.64
N LEU A 299 6.83 19.43 14.61
CA LEU A 299 6.67 18.42 15.64
C LEU A 299 5.21 17.99 15.70
N GLN A 300 4.98 16.68 15.63
CA GLN A 300 3.68 16.08 15.81
C GLN A 300 3.69 15.18 17.05
N LEU A 301 2.72 15.37 17.94
CA LEU A 301 2.45 14.54 19.10
C LEU A 301 1.08 13.90 18.92
N GLY A 302 1.05 12.59 18.75
CA GLY A 302 -0.18 11.82 18.49
C GLY A 302 -0.51 10.85 19.61
N LEU A 303 -1.80 10.70 19.89
CA LEU A 303 -2.37 9.66 20.75
C LEU A 303 -3.56 9.01 20.04
N ASN A 304 -3.53 7.70 19.92
CA ASN A 304 -4.59 6.94 19.28
C ASN A 304 -5.11 5.84 20.21
N PRO A 305 -6.08 6.14 21.09
CA PRO A 305 -6.84 5.13 21.81
C PRO A 305 -7.79 4.43 20.83
N ASN A 306 -7.80 3.10 20.86
CA ASN A 306 -8.71 2.29 20.05
C ASN A 306 -9.11 1.00 20.77
N ILE A 307 -10.31 0.51 20.45
CA ILE A 307 -10.87 -0.75 20.96
C ILE A 307 -11.23 -1.60 19.73
N THR A 308 -10.79 -2.83 19.74
CA THR A 308 -11.14 -3.81 18.70
C THR A 308 -12.14 -4.80 19.27
N ILE A 309 -13.31 -4.88 18.66
CA ILE A 309 -14.39 -5.80 18.99
C ILE A 309 -14.42 -6.89 17.93
N LEU A 310 -14.25 -8.13 18.36
CA LEU A 310 -14.24 -9.30 17.48
C LEU A 310 -15.45 -10.18 17.80
N GLY A 311 -16.36 -10.32 16.82
CA GLY A 311 -17.44 -11.30 16.83
C GLY A 311 -17.17 -12.42 15.83
N ASP A 312 -18.06 -13.37 15.70
CA ASP A 312 -17.91 -14.52 14.79
C ASP A 312 -17.79 -14.06 13.32
N ASP A 313 -18.59 -13.07 12.92
CA ASP A 313 -18.64 -12.53 11.56
C ASP A 313 -18.27 -11.05 11.48
N LEU A 314 -18.19 -10.37 12.61
CA LEU A 314 -17.93 -8.93 12.70
C LEU A 314 -16.56 -8.67 13.32
N SER A 315 -15.76 -7.83 12.65
CA SER A 315 -14.60 -7.17 13.24
C SER A 315 -14.81 -5.67 13.19
N LEU A 316 -14.79 -5.01 14.33
CA LEU A 316 -15.00 -3.57 14.46
C LEU A 316 -13.85 -2.97 15.26
N ASN A 317 -13.19 -1.98 14.69
CA ASN A 317 -12.19 -1.17 15.39
C ASN A 317 -12.74 0.25 15.56
N LEU A 318 -12.81 0.70 16.80
CA LEU A 318 -13.29 2.02 17.19
C LEU A 318 -12.18 2.79 17.84
N GLY A 319 -11.73 3.85 17.21
CA GLY A 319 -10.66 4.68 17.73
C GLY A 319 -10.80 6.14 17.31
N VAL A 320 -9.94 6.94 17.88
CA VAL A 320 -9.75 8.36 17.56
C VAL A 320 -8.26 8.65 17.56
N ASN A 321 -7.81 9.44 16.59
CA ASN A 321 -6.44 9.90 16.51
C ASN A 321 -6.39 11.38 16.94
N LEU A 322 -5.81 11.66 18.08
CA LEU A 322 -5.64 13.00 18.66
C LEU A 322 -4.22 13.45 18.35
N VAL A 323 -4.07 14.54 17.59
CA VAL A 323 -2.75 15.02 17.16
C VAL A 323 -2.60 16.48 17.51
N TYR A 324 -1.51 16.82 18.18
CA TYR A 324 -1.02 18.19 18.29
C TYR A 324 0.14 18.35 17.29
N GLY A 325 -0.06 19.16 16.26
CA GLY A 325 0.95 19.51 15.28
C GLY A 325 1.41 20.94 15.47
N THR A 326 2.72 21.16 15.47
CA THR A 326 3.29 22.52 15.60
C THR A 326 4.40 22.75 14.60
N ASP A 327 4.38 23.93 14.00
CA ASP A 327 5.48 24.54 13.28
C ASP A 327 6.38 25.27 14.31
N LEU A 328 7.60 24.78 14.45
CA LEU A 328 8.53 25.30 15.45
C LEU A 328 9.25 26.57 14.97
N GLU A 329 9.35 26.79 13.65
CA GLU A 329 9.94 28.00 13.09
C GLU A 329 9.01 29.21 13.27
N ASN A 330 7.71 29.01 12.99
CA ASN A 330 6.70 30.06 13.08
C ASN A 330 6.02 30.11 14.46
N SER A 331 6.30 29.15 15.35
CA SER A 331 5.66 29.01 16.67
C SER A 331 4.13 28.88 16.58
N GLU A 332 3.64 28.24 15.54
CA GLU A 332 2.21 27.98 15.30
C GLU A 332 1.88 26.53 15.65
N GLY A 333 0.79 26.30 16.35
CA GLY A 333 0.38 24.94 16.72
C GLY A 333 -1.12 24.77 16.69
N ASN A 334 -1.56 23.62 16.18
CA ASN A 334 -2.96 23.25 16.08
C ASN A 334 -3.24 21.87 16.67
N PHE A 335 -4.43 21.70 17.18
CA PHE A 335 -4.91 20.42 17.67
C PHE A 335 -5.92 19.83 16.69
N TYR A 336 -5.69 18.57 16.32
CA TYR A 336 -6.50 17.84 15.35
C TYR A 336 -7.12 16.61 16.01
N ILE A 337 -8.33 16.28 15.59
CA ILE A 337 -9.06 15.09 16.03
C ILE A 337 -9.56 14.36 14.79
N TYR A 338 -9.08 13.12 14.61
CA TYR A 338 -9.43 12.31 13.47
C TYR A 338 -10.18 11.04 13.89
N PRO A 339 -11.19 10.61 13.13
CA PRO A 339 -11.77 9.29 13.31
C PRO A 339 -10.75 8.20 12.95
N THR A 340 -10.85 7.05 13.60
CA THR A 340 -10.13 5.81 13.27
C THR A 340 -11.10 4.66 13.46
N ILE A 341 -12.09 4.56 12.56
CA ILE A 341 -13.18 3.60 12.65
C ILE A 341 -13.10 2.69 11.44
N THR A 342 -12.95 1.40 11.65
CA THR A 342 -13.00 0.40 10.59
C THR A 342 -13.89 -0.76 10.98
N ALA A 343 -14.61 -1.30 10.01
CA ALA A 343 -15.49 -2.45 10.20
C ALA A 343 -15.34 -3.44 9.04
N SER A 344 -15.42 -4.72 9.34
CA SER A 344 -15.61 -5.76 8.34
C SER A 344 -16.66 -6.75 8.82
N TYR A 345 -17.54 -7.15 7.91
CA TYR A 345 -18.61 -8.08 8.21
C TYR A 345 -18.68 -9.16 7.14
N ARG A 346 -18.66 -10.41 7.58
CA ARG A 346 -18.78 -11.59 6.71
C ARG A 346 -20.24 -11.79 6.35
N LEU A 347 -20.61 -11.37 5.12
CA LEU A 347 -21.98 -11.48 4.60
C LEU A 347 -22.30 -12.92 4.17
N LEU A 348 -21.34 -13.58 3.51
CA LEU A 348 -21.50 -14.92 2.96
C LEU A 348 -20.14 -15.64 2.99
N ASP A 349 -19.82 -16.25 4.11
CA ASP A 349 -18.57 -16.97 4.35
C ASP A 349 -17.33 -16.22 3.76
N GLU A 350 -16.56 -16.86 2.90
CA GLU A 350 -15.41 -16.27 2.20
C GLU A 350 -15.80 -15.60 0.87
N VAL A 351 -17.04 -15.80 0.41
CA VAL A 351 -17.51 -15.29 -0.88
C VAL A 351 -17.75 -13.80 -0.86
N ALA A 352 -18.27 -13.26 0.25
CA ALA A 352 -18.61 -11.85 0.36
C ALA A 352 -18.33 -11.31 1.77
N ILE A 353 -17.35 -10.46 1.88
CA ILE A 353 -17.00 -9.73 3.09
C ILE A 353 -17.18 -8.24 2.79
N ALA A 354 -18.17 -7.62 3.40
CA ALA A 354 -18.32 -6.17 3.37
C ALA A 354 -17.31 -5.54 4.33
N TYR A 355 -16.70 -4.44 3.93
CA TYR A 355 -15.81 -3.69 4.78
C TYR A 355 -15.95 -2.19 4.54
N GLY A 356 -15.60 -1.40 5.52
CA GLY A 356 -15.63 0.04 5.41
C GLY A 356 -14.94 0.70 6.57
N GLY A 357 -14.72 1.99 6.44
CA GLY A 357 -14.08 2.77 7.49
C GLY A 357 -14.13 4.25 7.23
N VAL A 358 -13.75 4.99 8.25
CA VAL A 358 -13.47 6.42 8.21
C VAL A 358 -12.22 6.66 9.03
N GLU A 359 -11.15 7.09 8.38
CA GLU A 359 -9.85 7.27 9.00
C GLU A 359 -9.26 8.63 8.58
N GLY A 360 -8.56 9.29 9.50
CA GLY A 360 -7.89 10.54 9.22
C GLY A 360 -6.55 10.63 9.94
N GLU A 361 -5.65 11.47 9.44
CA GLU A 361 -4.34 11.69 10.03
C GLU A 361 -3.72 13.04 9.63
N LEU A 362 -2.80 13.52 10.44
CA LEU A 362 -1.87 14.57 10.06
C LEU A 362 -0.63 13.91 9.44
N LYS A 363 -0.54 13.94 8.09
CA LYS A 363 0.58 13.36 7.34
C LYS A 363 1.79 14.30 7.40
N GLN A 364 2.92 13.79 7.86
CA GLN A 364 4.17 14.54 7.86
C GLN A 364 4.85 14.39 6.49
N ASN A 365 4.71 15.38 5.63
CA ASN A 365 5.49 15.49 4.41
C ASN A 365 6.96 15.79 4.72
N SER A 366 7.86 15.39 3.84
CA SER A 366 9.30 15.51 4.03
C SER A 366 10.03 15.65 2.70
N PHE A 367 11.20 16.27 2.70
CA PHE A 367 12.04 16.35 1.51
C PHE A 367 12.41 14.95 1.01
N TYR A 368 12.77 14.05 1.91
CA TYR A 368 13.00 12.64 1.56
C TYR A 368 11.79 12.00 0.88
N GLY A 369 10.59 12.20 1.42
CA GLY A 369 9.36 11.64 0.85
C GLY A 369 9.08 12.16 -0.54
N PHE A 370 9.24 13.45 -0.76
CA PHE A 370 9.02 14.04 -2.09
C PHE A 370 10.05 13.58 -3.12
N VAL A 371 11.32 13.41 -2.73
CA VAL A 371 12.36 12.87 -3.63
C VAL A 371 12.10 11.39 -3.98
N GLU A 372 11.58 10.59 -3.04
CA GLU A 372 11.21 9.18 -3.35
C GLU A 372 10.02 9.10 -4.32
N GLU A 373 9.10 10.06 -4.27
CA GLU A 373 7.95 10.16 -5.17
C GLU A 373 8.32 10.79 -6.52
N ASN A 374 9.08 11.90 -6.49
CA ASN A 374 9.57 12.59 -7.68
C ASN A 374 11.02 13.06 -7.46
N PRO A 375 12.03 12.34 -7.96
CA PRO A 375 13.44 12.70 -7.76
C PRO A 375 13.88 13.96 -8.51
N TYR A 376 13.03 14.52 -9.36
CA TYR A 376 13.29 15.74 -10.13
C TYR A 376 12.81 17.02 -9.45
N VAL A 377 12.39 16.94 -8.18
CA VAL A 377 12.05 18.15 -7.40
C VAL A 377 13.26 19.06 -7.23
N SER A 378 13.03 20.36 -7.25
CA SER A 378 14.07 21.36 -6.94
C SER A 378 14.34 21.35 -5.43
N PRO A 379 15.58 21.61 -5.00
CA PRO A 379 15.93 21.70 -3.58
C PRO A 379 15.52 23.08 -2.99
N THR A 380 14.27 23.48 -3.19
CA THR A 380 13.70 24.79 -2.85
C THR A 380 12.23 24.65 -2.44
N LEU A 381 11.87 23.50 -1.83
CA LEU A 381 10.49 23.17 -1.51
C LEU A 381 10.01 23.88 -0.24
N ASP A 382 8.73 24.18 -0.19
CA ASP A 382 8.02 24.42 1.06
C ASP A 382 7.55 23.06 1.61
N ILE A 383 7.88 22.75 2.87
CA ILE A 383 7.52 21.48 3.51
C ILE A 383 6.46 21.74 4.56
N GLN A 384 5.22 21.35 4.28
CA GLN A 384 4.09 21.48 5.19
C GLN A 384 3.41 20.11 5.41
N PRO A 385 2.84 19.85 6.60
CA PRO A 385 2.05 18.67 6.81
C PRO A 385 0.71 18.75 6.08
N THR A 386 0.22 17.61 5.59
CA THR A 386 -1.12 17.48 5.00
C THR A 386 -2.11 17.05 6.07
N ASP A 387 -3.20 17.80 6.21
CA ASP A 387 -4.32 17.47 7.10
C ASP A 387 -5.32 16.61 6.32
N GLN A 388 -5.17 15.27 6.39
CA GLN A 388 -6.18 14.34 5.88
C GLN A 388 -7.32 14.25 6.89
N GLN A 389 -8.34 15.06 6.71
CA GLN A 389 -9.49 15.16 7.61
C GLN A 389 -10.22 13.82 7.74
N TYR A 390 -10.42 13.16 6.62
CA TYR A 390 -10.94 11.79 6.55
C TYR A 390 -10.72 11.15 5.18
N ASP A 391 -10.59 9.84 5.21
CA ASP A 391 -10.78 8.90 4.10
C ASP A 391 -11.92 7.96 4.50
N ALA A 392 -13.09 8.18 3.91
CA ALA A 392 -14.28 7.37 4.14
C ALA A 392 -14.43 6.39 2.98
N TYR A 393 -14.52 5.10 3.28
CA TYR A 393 -14.61 4.07 2.25
C TYR A 393 -15.57 2.95 2.62
N ILE A 394 -16.13 2.32 1.59
CA ILE A 394 -16.91 1.10 1.69
C ILE A 394 -16.53 0.17 0.54
N GLY A 395 -16.45 -1.11 0.83
CA GLY A 395 -16.07 -2.09 -0.16
C GLY A 395 -16.66 -3.47 0.09
N LEU A 396 -16.51 -4.31 -0.92
CA LEU A 396 -16.86 -5.71 -0.91
C LEU A 396 -15.70 -6.52 -1.50
N LYS A 397 -15.24 -7.54 -0.76
CA LYS A 397 -14.17 -8.42 -1.19
C LYS A 397 -14.52 -9.87 -0.90
N GLY A 398 -13.90 -10.79 -1.62
CA GLY A 398 -14.10 -12.22 -1.36
C GLY A 398 -13.58 -13.11 -2.47
N GLN A 399 -13.87 -14.40 -2.34
CA GLN A 399 -13.58 -15.42 -3.33
C GLN A 399 -14.87 -15.91 -3.98
N LEU A 400 -15.08 -15.57 -5.25
CA LEU A 400 -16.22 -16.08 -6.03
C LEU A 400 -16.07 -17.56 -6.35
N LEU A 401 -14.84 -18.02 -6.55
CA LEU A 401 -14.41 -19.39 -6.77
C LEU A 401 -13.09 -19.63 -6.01
N PRO A 402 -12.70 -20.89 -5.73
CA PRO A 402 -11.41 -21.17 -5.05
C PRO A 402 -10.17 -20.57 -5.74
N ASN A 403 -10.32 -20.21 -6.99
CA ASN A 403 -9.26 -19.65 -7.82
C ASN A 403 -9.58 -18.24 -8.37
N LEU A 404 -10.63 -17.57 -7.87
CA LEU A 404 -11.04 -16.25 -8.31
C LEU A 404 -11.40 -15.38 -7.11
N SER A 405 -10.60 -14.37 -6.85
CA SER A 405 -10.87 -13.34 -5.82
C SER A 405 -11.14 -11.99 -6.45
N TYR A 406 -11.89 -11.18 -5.73
CA TYR A 406 -12.24 -9.83 -6.13
C TYR A 406 -12.19 -8.87 -4.95
N ASN A 407 -12.01 -7.58 -5.26
CA ASN A 407 -12.14 -6.48 -4.33
C ASN A 407 -12.68 -5.24 -5.07
N ILE A 408 -13.76 -4.67 -4.57
CA ILE A 408 -14.36 -3.44 -5.11
C ILE A 408 -14.51 -2.47 -3.94
N LYS A 409 -14.04 -1.23 -4.12
CA LYS A 409 -14.06 -0.20 -3.08
C LYS A 409 -14.47 1.15 -3.67
N GLY A 410 -15.39 1.83 -3.02
CA GLY A 410 -15.63 3.26 -3.21
C GLY A 410 -15.06 4.04 -2.04
N SER A 411 -14.43 5.19 -2.28
CA SER A 411 -13.84 6.06 -1.27
C SER A 411 -14.11 7.53 -1.54
N TYR A 412 -14.17 8.31 -0.45
CA TYR A 412 -14.24 9.75 -0.49
C TYR A 412 -13.27 10.32 0.55
N MET A 413 -12.28 11.07 0.09
CA MET A 413 -11.20 11.61 0.91
C MET A 413 -11.21 13.13 0.85
N ALA A 414 -10.92 13.78 1.98
CA ALA A 414 -10.70 15.22 2.07
C ALA A 414 -9.34 15.48 2.71
N GLU A 415 -8.50 16.21 1.97
CA GLU A 415 -7.14 16.55 2.36
C GLU A 415 -6.94 18.06 2.26
N ASN A 416 -6.64 18.73 3.38
CA ASN A 416 -6.19 20.11 3.34
C ASN A 416 -4.67 20.13 3.18
N ARG A 417 -4.18 21.04 2.38
CA ARG A 417 -2.75 21.14 2.01
C ARG A 417 -2.21 19.81 1.45
N LYS A 418 -2.92 19.25 0.47
CA LYS A 418 -2.41 18.13 -0.31
C LYS A 418 -1.27 18.59 -1.20
N PRO A 419 -0.08 17.95 -1.15
CA PRO A 419 1.02 18.29 -2.03
C PRO A 419 0.74 17.81 -3.46
N LEU A 420 0.92 18.69 -4.43
CA LEU A 420 0.79 18.44 -5.86
C LEU A 420 2.10 18.85 -6.52
N PHE A 421 2.65 18.00 -7.38
CA PHE A 421 3.85 18.35 -8.13
C PHE A 421 3.50 19.23 -9.31
N LEU A 422 4.27 20.30 -9.48
CA LEU A 422 4.08 21.28 -10.53
C LEU A 422 5.44 21.62 -11.15
N LEU A 423 5.51 21.67 -12.49
CA LEU A 423 6.74 22.02 -13.17
C LEU A 423 7.17 23.46 -12.80
N ASN A 424 8.43 23.64 -12.46
CA ASN A 424 8.98 24.97 -12.20
C ASN A 424 9.07 25.78 -13.50
N PRO A 425 8.76 27.08 -13.45
CA PRO A 425 9.08 27.96 -14.56
C PRO A 425 10.59 28.09 -14.74
N GLU A 426 11.01 28.53 -15.94
CA GLU A 426 12.40 28.95 -16.16
C GLU A 426 12.73 30.16 -15.29
N ASN A 427 13.84 30.09 -14.57
CA ASN A 427 14.36 31.27 -13.87
C ASN A 427 15.21 32.15 -14.81
N THR A 428 14.64 33.22 -15.29
CA THR A 428 15.29 34.15 -16.24
C THR A 428 16.26 35.11 -15.59
N SER A 429 16.18 35.31 -14.27
CA SER A 429 17.05 36.20 -13.48
C SER A 429 18.34 35.53 -13.01
N ARG A 430 18.88 34.60 -13.78
CA ARG A 430 20.02 33.75 -13.43
C ARG A 430 21.29 34.54 -13.11
N THR A 431 21.52 34.80 -11.83
CA THR A 431 22.81 35.31 -11.36
C THR A 431 23.71 34.16 -10.86
N ASP A 432 23.13 33.01 -10.60
CA ASP A 432 23.78 31.81 -10.06
C ASP A 432 23.18 30.60 -10.83
N GLU A 433 23.92 30.07 -11.79
CA GLU A 433 23.45 29.02 -12.68
C GLU A 433 23.29 27.69 -11.90
N LYS A 434 22.06 27.29 -11.57
CA LYS A 434 21.73 25.99 -10.97
C LYS A 434 21.07 25.13 -12.01
N GLY A 435 21.40 23.83 -12.06
CA GLY A 435 20.89 22.90 -13.03
C GLY A 435 19.36 22.73 -13.05
N TYR A 436 18.69 23.12 -11.96
CA TYR A 436 17.23 23.09 -11.80
C TYR A 436 16.51 24.40 -12.14
N TYR A 437 17.19 25.39 -12.72
CA TYR A 437 16.60 26.70 -13.07
C TYR A 437 16.06 26.80 -14.49
N TYR A 438 16.12 25.75 -15.26
CA TYR A 438 15.87 25.74 -16.71
C TYR A 438 14.48 25.22 -17.10
N GLY A 439 13.49 25.26 -16.19
CA GLY A 439 12.16 24.69 -16.46
C GLY A 439 12.16 23.15 -16.50
N ASN A 440 13.13 22.52 -15.85
CA ASN A 440 13.41 21.08 -15.88
C ASN A 440 13.30 20.39 -14.50
N SER A 441 12.74 21.09 -13.53
CA SER A 441 12.55 20.59 -12.17
C SER A 441 11.12 20.84 -11.69
N PHE A 442 10.74 20.22 -10.57
CA PHE A 442 9.41 20.33 -10.00
C PHE A 442 9.43 21.04 -8.65
N GLN A 443 8.36 21.76 -8.36
CA GLN A 443 8.01 22.28 -7.05
C GLN A 443 6.84 21.49 -6.47
N VAL A 444 6.55 21.72 -5.20
CA VAL A 444 5.34 21.24 -4.53
C VAL A 444 4.40 22.43 -4.34
N PHE A 445 3.22 22.30 -4.88
CA PHE A 445 2.09 23.21 -4.70
C PHE A 445 1.09 22.56 -3.75
N TYR A 446 0.57 23.30 -2.79
CA TYR A 446 -0.41 22.78 -1.84
C TYR A 446 -1.79 23.31 -2.16
N ASP A 447 -2.77 22.38 -2.20
CA ASP A 447 -4.18 22.70 -2.38
C ASP A 447 -5.05 21.84 -1.45
N ASP A 448 -6.24 22.32 -1.16
CA ASP A 448 -7.25 21.54 -0.46
C ASP A 448 -8.04 20.73 -1.48
N VAL A 449 -7.92 19.41 -1.39
CA VAL A 449 -8.43 18.48 -2.42
C VAL A 449 -9.41 17.48 -1.83
N LYS A 450 -10.57 17.36 -2.45
CA LYS A 450 -11.53 16.29 -2.21
C LYS A 450 -11.43 15.30 -3.35
N THR A 451 -11.32 14.03 -3.00
CA THR A 451 -11.12 12.94 -3.97
C THR A 451 -12.23 11.92 -3.85
N LEU A 452 -12.99 11.70 -4.91
CA LEU A 452 -13.89 10.55 -5.05
C LEU A 452 -13.15 9.45 -5.81
N GLY A 453 -13.04 8.26 -5.21
CA GLY A 453 -12.31 7.13 -5.78
C GLY A 453 -13.17 5.89 -5.95
N ILE A 454 -12.98 5.16 -7.05
CA ILE A 454 -13.52 3.82 -7.25
C ILE A 454 -12.36 2.90 -7.61
N PHE A 455 -12.21 1.82 -6.86
CA PHE A 455 -11.21 0.78 -7.07
C PHE A 455 -11.87 -0.55 -7.37
N GLY A 456 -11.33 -1.28 -8.33
CA GLY A 456 -11.71 -2.65 -8.65
C GLY A 456 -10.49 -3.53 -8.89
N GLU A 457 -10.52 -4.76 -8.36
CA GLU A 457 -9.46 -5.75 -8.51
C GLU A 457 -10.06 -7.14 -8.74
N LEU A 458 -9.45 -7.89 -9.64
CA LEU A 458 -9.74 -9.30 -9.90
C LEU A 458 -8.43 -10.08 -9.97
N ASN A 459 -8.31 -11.18 -9.21
CA ASN A 459 -7.18 -12.09 -9.26
C ASN A 459 -7.67 -13.50 -9.58
N VAL A 460 -7.06 -14.12 -10.58
CA VAL A 460 -7.45 -15.44 -11.11
C VAL A 460 -6.24 -16.35 -11.15
N ASP A 461 -6.30 -17.48 -10.45
CA ASP A 461 -5.41 -18.61 -10.67
C ASP A 461 -6.04 -19.54 -11.70
N VAL A 462 -5.78 -19.31 -12.99
CA VAL A 462 -6.35 -20.09 -14.11
C VAL A 462 -6.03 -21.58 -13.93
N ASN A 463 -4.82 -21.86 -13.47
CA ASN A 463 -4.37 -23.18 -13.01
C ASN A 463 -3.13 -23.00 -12.11
N ARG A 464 -2.55 -24.10 -11.62
CA ARG A 464 -1.37 -24.07 -10.72
C ARG A 464 -0.14 -23.36 -11.30
N ASN A 465 -0.11 -23.19 -12.61
CA ASN A 465 1.04 -22.66 -13.33
C ASN A 465 0.75 -21.28 -13.97
N PHE A 466 -0.48 -20.79 -13.89
CA PHE A 466 -0.87 -19.54 -14.55
C PHE A 466 -1.78 -18.73 -13.64
N SER A 467 -1.30 -17.54 -13.26
CA SER A 467 -2.05 -16.52 -12.52
C SER A 467 -2.16 -15.22 -13.33
N LEU A 468 -3.26 -14.55 -13.16
CA LEU A 468 -3.58 -13.27 -13.79
C LEU A 468 -4.25 -12.36 -12.76
N GLY A 469 -3.80 -11.13 -12.65
CA GLY A 469 -4.43 -10.09 -11.85
C GLY A 469 -4.67 -8.84 -12.68
N ILE A 470 -5.78 -8.19 -12.42
CA ILE A 470 -6.18 -6.92 -13.04
C ILE A 470 -6.70 -6.01 -11.94
N ASN A 471 -6.22 -4.76 -11.90
CA ASN A 471 -6.81 -3.74 -11.06
C ASN A 471 -6.97 -2.43 -11.85
N ALA A 472 -7.94 -1.61 -11.41
CA ALA A 472 -8.16 -0.28 -11.93
C ALA A 472 -8.66 0.65 -10.82
N GLN A 473 -8.26 1.92 -10.91
CA GLN A 473 -8.67 3.00 -10.02
C GLN A 473 -9.10 4.20 -10.86
N VAL A 474 -10.28 4.71 -10.55
CA VAL A 474 -10.82 5.94 -11.15
C VAL A 474 -10.94 6.98 -10.06
N TYR A 475 -10.50 8.19 -10.35
CA TYR A 475 -10.54 9.32 -9.42
C TYR A 475 -11.22 10.53 -10.06
N ASP A 476 -11.98 11.25 -9.24
CA ASP A 476 -12.51 12.58 -9.52
C ASP A 476 -12.01 13.52 -8.43
N TYR A 477 -11.35 14.60 -8.81
CA TYR A 477 -10.71 15.54 -7.92
C TYR A 477 -11.43 16.88 -7.94
N ASP A 478 -11.72 17.41 -6.76
CA ASP A 478 -12.29 18.74 -6.55
C ASP A 478 -11.28 19.55 -5.72
N THR A 479 -10.68 20.58 -6.31
CA THR A 479 -9.66 21.44 -5.71
C THR A 479 -10.28 22.77 -5.26
N GLU A 480 -9.81 23.34 -4.15
CA GLU A 480 -10.37 24.60 -3.65
C GLU A 480 -9.99 25.81 -4.53
N THR A 481 -8.84 25.75 -5.18
CA THR A 481 -8.36 26.84 -6.05
C THR A 481 -8.97 26.84 -7.45
N ASP A 482 -9.87 25.88 -7.77
CA ASP A 482 -10.40 25.65 -9.14
C ASP A 482 -9.30 25.34 -10.19
N ASN A 483 -8.04 25.13 -9.77
CA ASN A 483 -6.97 24.64 -10.63
C ASN A 483 -7.12 23.14 -10.88
N PRO A 484 -6.55 22.60 -11.95
CA PRO A 484 -6.42 21.15 -12.09
C PRO A 484 -5.69 20.53 -10.89
N ALA A 485 -6.03 19.29 -10.56
CA ALA A 485 -5.26 18.50 -9.59
C ALA A 485 -3.93 18.07 -10.25
N TRP A 486 -2.93 18.94 -10.16
CA TRP A 486 -1.69 18.86 -10.92
C TRP A 486 -1.00 17.50 -10.81
N ASN A 487 -0.67 16.93 -11.96
CA ASN A 487 0.01 15.65 -12.13
C ASN A 487 -0.72 14.41 -11.53
N LEU A 488 -1.98 14.53 -11.12
CA LEU A 488 -2.80 13.41 -10.66
C LEU A 488 -3.64 12.83 -11.80
N PRO A 489 -3.44 11.56 -12.19
CA PRO A 489 -4.25 10.94 -13.23
C PRO A 489 -5.65 10.57 -12.71
N GLY A 490 -6.69 10.83 -13.53
CA GLY A 490 -8.06 10.44 -13.21
C GLY A 490 -8.33 8.92 -13.34
N LEU A 491 -7.45 8.17 -14.03
CA LEU A 491 -7.55 6.72 -14.20
C LEU A 491 -6.17 6.09 -14.18
N THR A 492 -6.01 5.05 -13.36
CA THR A 492 -4.87 4.14 -13.43
C THR A 492 -5.36 2.71 -13.52
N ALA A 493 -4.67 1.86 -14.26
CA ALA A 493 -4.97 0.43 -14.32
C ALA A 493 -3.68 -0.37 -14.45
N SER A 494 -3.68 -1.58 -13.92
CA SER A 494 -2.59 -2.51 -14.12
C SER A 494 -3.08 -3.93 -14.32
N THR A 495 -2.28 -4.71 -15.06
CA THR A 495 -2.46 -6.14 -15.23
C THR A 495 -1.12 -6.81 -14.99
N PHE A 496 -1.13 -7.88 -14.25
CA PHE A 496 0.04 -8.76 -14.11
C PHE A 496 -0.31 -10.19 -14.51
N MET A 497 0.66 -10.86 -15.08
CA MET A 497 0.54 -12.24 -15.53
C MET A 497 1.81 -13.01 -15.18
N ASP A 498 1.64 -14.16 -14.56
CA ASP A 498 2.72 -15.11 -14.30
C ASP A 498 2.36 -16.48 -14.86
N TYR A 499 3.26 -17.04 -15.65
CA TYR A 499 3.07 -18.35 -16.27
C TYR A 499 4.30 -19.23 -16.13
N GLN A 500 4.14 -20.36 -15.45
CA GLN A 500 5.17 -21.39 -15.30
C GLN A 500 4.98 -22.47 -16.35
N ILE A 501 5.98 -22.64 -17.24
CA ILE A 501 5.98 -23.66 -18.28
C ILE A 501 6.83 -24.85 -17.83
N GLY A 502 6.17 -25.91 -17.35
CA GLY A 502 6.86 -27.05 -16.77
C GLY A 502 7.59 -26.66 -15.47
N GLU A 503 8.75 -27.28 -15.22
CA GLU A 503 9.52 -27.05 -13.98
C GLU A 503 10.58 -25.95 -14.12
N LYS A 504 10.94 -25.55 -15.33
CA LYS A 504 12.14 -24.76 -15.62
C LYS A 504 11.89 -23.39 -16.21
N TRP A 505 10.85 -23.20 -16.99
CA TRP A 505 10.57 -21.93 -17.65
C TRP A 505 9.51 -21.15 -16.91
N PHE A 506 9.69 -19.86 -16.78
CA PHE A 506 8.66 -18.95 -16.30
C PHE A 506 8.63 -17.67 -17.15
N ILE A 507 7.45 -17.15 -17.34
CA ILE A 507 7.18 -15.93 -18.09
C ILE A 507 6.35 -15.03 -17.17
N GLY A 508 6.75 -13.79 -17.02
CA GLY A 508 5.95 -12.76 -16.36
C GLY A 508 5.75 -11.57 -17.29
N ALA A 509 4.60 -10.92 -17.15
CA ALA A 509 4.29 -9.69 -17.86
C ALA A 509 3.49 -8.76 -16.96
N ASN A 510 3.82 -7.46 -17.01
CA ASN A 510 3.09 -6.39 -16.34
C ASN A 510 2.75 -5.32 -17.37
N LEU A 511 1.51 -4.87 -17.36
CA LEU A 511 1.03 -3.77 -18.17
C LEU A 511 0.43 -2.72 -17.25
N PHE A 512 0.90 -1.49 -17.36
CA PHE A 512 0.38 -0.34 -16.62
C PHE A 512 -0.24 0.67 -17.60
N TYR A 513 -1.33 1.25 -17.18
CA TYR A 513 -1.97 2.36 -17.86
C TYR A 513 -2.08 3.53 -16.91
N VAL A 514 -1.63 4.70 -17.35
CA VAL A 514 -1.79 5.96 -16.64
C VAL A 514 -2.59 6.90 -17.55
N GLY A 515 -3.70 7.40 -17.02
CA GLY A 515 -4.59 8.32 -17.70
C GLY A 515 -3.97 9.70 -17.93
N GLU A 516 -4.72 10.55 -18.58
CA GLU A 516 -4.36 11.95 -18.77
C GLU A 516 -4.25 12.67 -17.43
N ARG A 517 -3.34 13.65 -17.35
CA ARG A 517 -3.12 14.52 -16.21
C ARG A 517 -2.67 15.88 -16.68
N ASP A 518 -2.91 16.90 -15.90
CA ASP A 518 -2.55 18.27 -16.25
C ASP A 518 -1.29 18.73 -15.51
N ASP A 519 -0.45 19.51 -16.19
CA ASP A 519 0.70 20.21 -15.61
C ASP A 519 0.73 21.64 -16.14
N LEU A 520 1.53 22.47 -15.52
CA LEU A 520 1.74 23.85 -15.90
C LEU A 520 3.02 23.96 -16.75
N TYR A 521 2.93 24.59 -17.90
CA TYR A 521 4.06 24.77 -18.80
C TYR A 521 4.26 26.24 -19.15
N THR A 522 5.52 26.67 -19.19
CA THR A 522 5.85 28.02 -19.61
C THR A 522 5.86 28.11 -21.13
N VAL A 523 4.97 28.90 -21.68
CA VAL A 523 4.88 29.12 -23.12
C VAL A 523 5.64 30.42 -23.48
N ALA A 524 6.74 30.25 -24.23
CA ALA A 524 7.45 31.36 -24.84
C ALA A 524 6.81 31.68 -26.21
N SER A 525 6.19 32.84 -26.35
CA SER A 525 5.75 33.29 -27.66
C SER A 525 6.97 33.78 -28.48
N PRO A 526 7.10 33.44 -29.77
CA PRO A 526 8.23 33.87 -30.58
C PRO A 526 8.36 35.39 -30.59
N GLY A 527 9.49 35.92 -30.12
CA GLY A 527 9.80 37.34 -30.07
C GLY A 527 9.34 38.11 -28.83
N THR A 528 8.82 37.41 -27.81
CA THR A 528 8.52 37.97 -26.49
C THR A 528 9.76 37.95 -25.60
N LEU A 529 9.86 38.93 -24.71
CA LEU A 529 10.90 38.95 -23.67
C LEU A 529 10.53 37.88 -22.61
N PRO A 530 11.51 37.33 -21.86
CA PRO A 530 11.26 36.33 -20.81
C PRO A 530 10.24 36.78 -19.75
N GLU A 531 10.12 38.08 -19.50
CA GLU A 531 9.14 38.67 -18.60
C GLU A 531 7.68 38.59 -19.08
N ASP A 532 7.47 38.28 -20.38
CA ASP A 532 6.15 38.17 -21.02
C ASP A 532 5.74 36.71 -21.26
N TYR A 533 6.46 35.72 -20.72
CA TYR A 533 6.08 34.32 -20.83
C TYR A 533 4.78 34.05 -20.07
N SER A 534 3.84 33.40 -20.71
CA SER A 534 2.62 32.94 -20.08
C SER A 534 2.79 31.50 -19.57
N MET A 535 2.17 31.21 -18.43
CA MET A 535 2.04 29.85 -17.95
C MET A 535 0.66 29.33 -18.39
N GLU A 536 0.65 28.18 -19.05
CA GLU A 536 -0.58 27.55 -19.53
C GLU A 536 -0.67 26.13 -19.00
N ALA A 537 -1.88 25.73 -18.62
CA ALA A 537 -2.16 24.34 -18.27
C ALA A 537 -2.09 23.47 -19.53
N VAL A 538 -1.29 22.42 -19.48
CA VAL A 538 -1.10 21.47 -20.58
C VAL A 538 -1.49 20.08 -20.13
N THR A 539 -2.39 19.44 -20.90
CA THR A 539 -2.76 18.07 -20.64
C THR A 539 -1.70 17.11 -21.17
N LEU A 540 -1.06 16.39 -20.26
CA LEU A 540 -0.16 15.27 -20.56
C LEU A 540 -0.98 14.06 -20.96
N LYS A 541 -0.68 13.49 -22.14
CA LYS A 541 -1.42 12.35 -22.69
C LYS A 541 -1.25 11.11 -21.82
N SER A 542 -2.29 10.27 -21.85
CA SER A 542 -2.24 8.93 -21.29
C SER A 542 -1.18 8.07 -21.96
N TYR A 543 -0.64 7.09 -21.23
CA TYR A 543 0.34 6.14 -21.75
C TYR A 543 0.19 4.74 -21.17
N PHE A 544 0.78 3.78 -21.89
CA PHE A 544 0.98 2.42 -21.41
C PHE A 544 2.47 2.17 -21.16
N ASP A 545 2.75 1.48 -20.05
CA ASP A 545 4.06 0.90 -19.76
C ASP A 545 3.92 -0.61 -19.72
N ALA A 546 4.67 -1.33 -20.56
CA ALA A 546 4.60 -2.77 -20.68
C ALA A 546 5.95 -3.41 -20.43
N ASN A 547 6.00 -4.28 -19.44
CA ASN A 547 7.17 -5.03 -19.04
C ASN A 547 6.91 -6.53 -19.19
N ALA A 548 7.84 -7.25 -19.81
CA ALA A 548 7.76 -8.70 -19.90
C ALA A 548 9.13 -9.32 -19.67
N HIS A 549 9.14 -10.49 -19.04
CA HIS A 549 10.35 -11.25 -18.81
C HIS A 549 10.12 -12.74 -19.04
N ILE A 550 11.18 -13.41 -19.45
CA ILE A 550 11.25 -14.86 -19.53
C ILE A 550 12.45 -15.33 -18.73
N GLY A 551 12.26 -16.32 -17.90
CA GLY A 551 13.31 -16.88 -17.10
C GLY A 551 13.42 -18.40 -17.27
N TYR A 552 14.63 -18.91 -17.07
CA TYR A 552 14.91 -20.34 -17.11
C TYR A 552 15.65 -20.77 -15.84
N ARG A 553 15.08 -21.71 -15.13
CA ARG A 553 15.69 -22.30 -13.94
C ARG A 553 16.68 -23.40 -14.35
N VAL A 554 17.97 -23.12 -14.23
CA VAL A 554 19.02 -24.06 -14.60
C VAL A 554 19.05 -25.26 -13.63
N ASN A 555 18.91 -24.98 -12.33
CA ASN A 555 18.86 -25.97 -11.26
C ASN A 555 18.02 -25.40 -10.10
N GLU A 556 18.00 -26.07 -8.95
CA GLU A 556 17.26 -25.63 -7.76
C GLU A 556 17.79 -24.32 -7.13
N GLN A 557 18.97 -23.88 -7.51
CA GLN A 557 19.65 -22.68 -6.98
C GLN A 557 19.69 -21.52 -7.98
N LEU A 558 19.52 -21.79 -9.27
CA LEU A 558 19.66 -20.83 -10.40
C LEU A 558 18.50 -21.01 -11.37
#